data_54e20601bfd399805312cf9f71968067
#
_entry.id   54e20601bfd399805312cf9f71968067
#
_cell.length_a   1.000
_cell.length_b   1.000
_cell.length_c   1.000
_cell.angle_alpha   90.00
_cell.angle_beta   90.00
_cell.angle_gamma   90.00
#
_symmetry.space_group_name_H-M   'P 1'
#
loop_
_entity.id
_entity.type
_entity.pdbx_description
1 polymer ?
#
loop_
_entity_poly.entity_id
_entity_poly.type
_entity_poly.pdbx_seq_one_letter_code
_entity_poly.pdbx_strand_id
1 'polypeptide(L)'
;MIQPNTSRQRTSQAVGAAAIGIAIALHALSASAQTAKDVKGATPLVAIQNEAPAQLIVDPPIPEQLALGRVFIQYRTENLRIIPVFGKAALEVSPRVGHLHYYLDDQSWPIVDAGGETVVLVGLAPGPHKVRLELADTIHRPIPGCSKVIGFTIPAQQQK
;
A
#
# COMPACT_ATOMS: atom_id res chain seq x y z
N MET A 1 -88.62 56.49 20.17
CA MET A 1 -88.72 55.56 19.03
C MET A 1 -87.34 55.11 18.69
N ILE A 2 -87.14 53.90 18.70
CA ILE A 2 -85.90 53.18 18.98
C ILE A 2 -85.14 52.94 17.69
N GLN A 3 -83.86 53.31 17.65
CA GLN A 3 -82.97 52.96 16.61
C GLN A 3 -82.12 51.73 17.03
N PRO A 4 -81.98 50.73 16.19
CA PRO A 4 -81.02 49.67 16.52
C PRO A 4 -79.62 50.00 16.09
N ASN A 5 -78.72 49.72 16.97
CA ASN A 5 -77.31 49.82 16.84
C ASN A 5 -76.78 48.67 16.00
N THR A 6 -76.12 48.99 14.88
CA THR A 6 -75.42 48.00 14.05
C THR A 6 -73.96 47.97 14.44
N SER A 7 -73.60 46.99 15.23
CA SER A 7 -72.19 46.69 15.56
C SER A 7 -71.49 46.04 14.35
N ARG A 8 -70.50 46.77 13.83
CA ARG A 8 -69.53 46.26 12.83
C ARG A 8 -68.62 45.26 13.53
N GLN A 9 -68.76 44.03 13.20
CA GLN A 9 -67.74 43.03 13.47
C GLN A 9 -66.52 43.25 12.57
N ARG A 10 -65.37 43.57 13.19
CA ARG A 10 -64.08 43.51 12.54
C ARG A 10 -63.60 42.08 12.60
N THR A 11 -63.54 41.46 11.45
CA THR A 11 -62.83 40.19 11.26
C THR A 11 -61.34 40.44 11.21
N SER A 12 -60.65 40.09 12.27
CA SER A 12 -59.21 40.02 12.30
C SER A 12 -58.74 38.78 11.50
N GLN A 13 -58.17 39.02 10.38
CA GLN A 13 -57.44 37.95 9.65
C GLN A 13 -56.13 37.68 10.38
N ALA A 14 -56.03 36.55 11.02
CA ALA A 14 -54.80 36.02 11.53
C ALA A 14 -53.98 35.48 10.32
N VAL A 15 -52.89 36.19 10.03
CA VAL A 15 -51.91 35.72 9.08
C VAL A 15 -51.11 34.61 9.78
N GLY A 16 -51.40 33.36 9.47
CA GLY A 16 -50.60 32.24 9.92
C GLY A 16 -49.26 32.20 9.19
N ALA A 17 -48.20 32.53 9.89
CA ALA A 17 -46.85 32.27 9.38
C ALA A 17 -46.58 30.78 9.42
N ALA A 18 -46.62 30.12 8.28
CA ALA A 18 -46.16 28.75 8.14
C ALA A 18 -44.60 28.76 8.20
N ALA A 19 -44.07 28.36 9.36
CA ALA A 19 -42.67 28.07 9.50
C ALA A 19 -42.34 26.76 8.78
N ILE A 20 -41.76 26.87 7.58
CA ILE A 20 -41.20 25.71 6.87
C ILE A 20 -39.92 25.35 7.56
N GLY A 21 -39.96 24.38 8.45
CA GLY A 21 -38.82 23.75 9.06
C GLY A 21 -38.10 22.90 8.00
N ILE A 22 -37.02 23.41 7.42
CA ILE A 22 -36.13 22.59 6.63
C ILE A 22 -35.34 21.71 7.58
N ALA A 23 -35.78 20.48 7.75
CA ALA A 23 -35.01 19.44 8.41
C ALA A 23 -33.86 19.06 7.48
N ILE A 24 -32.69 19.66 7.68
CA ILE A 24 -31.44 19.21 7.05
C ILE A 24 -31.07 17.89 7.74
N ALA A 25 -31.48 16.78 7.16
CA ALA A 25 -30.99 15.47 7.56
C ALA A 25 -29.50 15.43 7.21
N LEU A 26 -28.63 15.68 8.19
CA LEU A 26 -27.21 15.36 8.09
C LEU A 26 -27.09 13.83 7.97
N HIS A 27 -27.06 13.34 6.76
CA HIS A 27 -26.57 12.00 6.52
C HIS A 27 -25.05 12.05 6.74
N ALA A 28 -24.62 11.65 7.92
CA ALA A 28 -23.25 11.34 8.16
C ALA A 28 -22.87 10.18 7.22
N LEU A 29 -22.28 10.51 6.07
CA LEU A 29 -21.62 9.54 5.24
C LEU A 29 -20.49 8.97 6.09
N SER A 30 -20.72 7.80 6.68
CA SER A 30 -19.68 7.02 7.31
C SER A 30 -18.69 6.66 6.21
N ALA A 31 -17.67 7.50 6.02
CA ALA A 31 -16.52 7.13 5.19
C ALA A 31 -15.86 5.95 5.90
N SER A 32 -16.14 4.75 5.43
CA SER A 32 -15.39 3.58 5.86
C SER A 32 -13.94 3.81 5.47
N ALA A 33 -13.06 3.95 6.46
CA ALA A 33 -11.64 4.02 6.19
C ALA A 33 -11.23 2.73 5.47
N GLN A 34 -10.70 2.86 4.26
CA GLN A 34 -10.17 1.71 3.53
C GLN A 34 -8.96 1.15 4.29
N THR A 35 -8.91 -0.16 4.44
CA THR A 35 -7.73 -0.81 5.02
C THR A 35 -6.57 -0.77 4.02
N ALA A 36 -5.33 -0.91 4.48
CA ALA A 36 -4.18 -1.02 3.59
C ALA A 36 -4.33 -2.19 2.59
N LYS A 37 -5.03 -3.24 2.98
CA LYS A 37 -5.37 -4.37 2.12
C LYS A 37 -6.35 -3.96 1.00
N ASP A 38 -7.35 -3.14 1.32
CA ASP A 38 -8.32 -2.68 0.33
C ASP A 38 -7.68 -1.72 -0.68
N VAL A 39 -6.77 -0.85 -0.22
CA VAL A 39 -6.05 0.11 -1.09
C VAL A 39 -5.06 -0.60 -2.01
N LYS A 40 -4.33 -1.61 -1.51
CA LYS A 40 -3.43 -2.43 -2.33
C LYS A 40 -4.17 -3.38 -3.27
N GLY A 41 -5.45 -3.53 -3.09
CA GLY A 41 -6.41 -4.22 -3.93
C GLY A 41 -6.02 -5.65 -4.32
N ALA A 42 -6.85 -6.61 -4.05
CA ALA A 42 -6.70 -7.91 -4.69
C ALA A 42 -6.97 -7.75 -6.19
N THR A 43 -5.93 -7.69 -7.00
CA THR A 43 -6.12 -7.91 -8.44
C THR A 43 -6.70 -9.31 -8.60
N PRO A 44 -7.77 -9.50 -9.38
CA PRO A 44 -8.30 -10.82 -9.65
C PRO A 44 -7.19 -11.75 -10.11
N LEU A 45 -7.02 -12.88 -9.42
CA LEU A 45 -6.09 -13.92 -9.81
C LEU A 45 -6.88 -14.94 -10.65
N VAL A 46 -6.39 -15.21 -11.83
CA VAL A 46 -6.94 -16.20 -12.75
C VAL A 46 -5.92 -17.32 -13.01
N ALA A 47 -6.30 -18.40 -13.65
CA ALA A 47 -5.35 -19.47 -14.01
C ALA A 47 -4.24 -18.93 -14.92
N ILE A 48 -3.01 -19.42 -14.73
CA ILE A 48 -1.85 -19.03 -15.53
C ILE A 48 -2.09 -19.35 -17.02
N GLN A 49 -1.78 -18.37 -17.86
CA GLN A 49 -1.82 -18.51 -19.32
C GLN A 49 -0.54 -17.90 -19.92
N ASN A 50 0.37 -18.74 -20.40
CA ASN A 50 1.53 -18.37 -21.21
C ASN A 50 2.29 -17.10 -20.78
N GLU A 51 2.51 -16.92 -19.49
CA GLU A 51 3.27 -15.78 -18.99
C GLU A 51 4.76 -15.94 -19.32
N ALA A 52 5.39 -14.84 -19.72
CA ALA A 52 6.83 -14.77 -19.88
C ALA A 52 7.55 -15.08 -18.54
N PRO A 53 8.82 -15.48 -18.56
CA PRO A 53 9.60 -15.71 -17.36
C PRO A 53 9.63 -14.48 -16.45
N ALA A 54 9.59 -14.71 -15.15
CA ALA A 54 9.76 -13.62 -14.16
C ALA A 54 11.16 -13.01 -14.29
N GLN A 55 11.27 -11.71 -14.02
CA GLN A 55 12.53 -11.00 -13.99
C GLN A 55 12.62 -10.14 -12.72
N LEU A 56 13.85 -10.04 -12.20
CA LEU A 56 14.19 -9.14 -11.10
C LEU A 56 15.18 -8.10 -11.61
N ILE A 57 14.79 -6.83 -11.53
CA ILE A 57 15.64 -5.68 -11.85
C ILE A 57 15.92 -4.96 -10.55
N VAL A 58 17.19 -4.71 -10.27
CA VAL A 58 17.65 -4.08 -9.02
C VAL A 58 18.59 -2.94 -9.35
N ASP A 59 18.31 -1.77 -8.78
CA ASP A 59 19.18 -0.60 -8.89
C ASP A 59 20.29 -0.64 -7.85
N PRO A 60 21.43 0.00 -8.12
CA PRO A 60 22.46 0.23 -7.10
C PRO A 60 21.89 0.97 -5.90
N PRO A 61 22.43 0.78 -4.68
CA PRO A 61 22.04 1.57 -3.52
C PRO A 61 22.23 3.06 -3.75
N ILE A 62 21.35 3.89 -3.20
CA ILE A 62 21.38 5.35 -3.33
C ILE A 62 22.61 5.90 -2.60
N PRO A 63 23.59 6.52 -3.30
CA PRO A 63 24.87 6.92 -2.71
C PRO A 63 24.74 7.91 -1.54
N GLU A 64 23.81 8.86 -1.65
CA GLU A 64 23.57 9.87 -0.62
C GLU A 64 23.07 9.23 0.69
N GLN A 65 22.33 8.13 0.59
CA GLN A 65 21.86 7.40 1.76
C GLN A 65 22.96 6.54 2.37
N LEU A 66 23.81 5.93 1.54
CA LEU A 66 24.99 5.20 2.03
C LEU A 66 25.90 6.11 2.85
N ALA A 67 26.12 7.35 2.41
CA ALA A 67 26.91 8.34 3.15
C ALA A 67 26.34 8.63 4.55
N LEU A 68 25.05 8.39 4.76
CA LEU A 68 24.35 8.53 6.03
C LEU A 68 24.22 7.20 6.81
N GLY A 69 24.88 6.14 6.35
CA GLY A 69 24.78 4.80 6.94
C GLY A 69 23.44 4.11 6.72
N ARG A 70 22.71 4.50 5.68
CA ARG A 70 21.43 3.92 5.30
C ARG A 70 21.53 3.29 3.92
N VAL A 71 20.97 2.11 3.75
CA VAL A 71 20.96 1.40 2.46
C VAL A 71 19.55 1.40 1.93
N PHE A 72 19.35 2.00 0.76
CA PHE A 72 18.09 1.99 0.04
C PHE A 72 18.31 1.27 -1.28
N ILE A 73 17.70 0.12 -1.47
CA ILE A 73 17.79 -0.68 -2.69
C ILE A 73 16.42 -0.68 -3.35
N GLN A 74 16.33 0.00 -4.48
CA GLN A 74 15.14 0.01 -5.31
C GLN A 74 15.16 -1.20 -6.23
N TYR A 75 14.02 -1.83 -6.41
CA TYR A 75 13.86 -2.95 -7.32
C TYR A 75 12.49 -2.94 -7.97
N ARG A 76 12.38 -3.63 -9.08
CA ARG A 76 11.11 -3.93 -9.73
C ARG A 76 11.12 -5.34 -10.32
N THR A 77 9.94 -5.85 -10.53
CA THR A 77 9.74 -7.16 -11.13
C THR A 77 9.01 -7.04 -12.45
N GLU A 78 9.31 -7.93 -13.38
CA GLU A 78 8.53 -8.15 -14.60
C GLU A 78 7.96 -9.57 -14.58
N ASN A 79 6.73 -9.74 -15.05
CA ASN A 79 6.02 -11.01 -15.10
C ASN A 79 5.88 -11.74 -13.74
N LEU A 80 5.94 -11.00 -12.65
CA LEU A 80 5.67 -11.45 -11.30
C LEU A 80 5.24 -10.24 -10.45
N ARG A 81 4.24 -10.42 -9.62
CA ARG A 81 3.78 -9.42 -8.65
C ARG A 81 4.19 -9.83 -7.25
N ILE A 82 4.82 -8.90 -6.54
CA ILE A 82 5.10 -9.06 -5.10
C ILE A 82 3.83 -8.71 -4.35
N ILE A 83 3.20 -9.70 -3.72
CA ILE A 83 2.00 -9.51 -2.90
C ILE A 83 1.96 -10.56 -1.77
N PRO A 84 1.30 -10.26 -0.65
CA PRO A 84 1.22 -11.17 0.51
C PRO A 84 0.21 -12.32 0.30
N VAL A 85 0.43 -13.11 -0.74
CA VAL A 85 -0.36 -14.31 -1.04
C VAL A 85 0.54 -15.53 -0.97
N PHE A 86 0.17 -16.48 -0.14
CA PHE A 86 0.96 -17.66 0.18
C PHE A 86 0.19 -18.95 -0.12
N GLY A 87 0.93 -20.02 -0.33
CA GLY A 87 0.39 -21.37 -0.46
C GLY A 87 0.32 -21.90 -1.89
N LYS A 88 0.11 -23.21 -1.98
CA LYS A 88 0.19 -23.97 -3.24
C LYS A 88 -0.86 -23.53 -4.28
N ALA A 89 -2.05 -23.17 -3.85
CA ALA A 89 -3.12 -22.75 -4.77
C ALA A 89 -2.75 -21.49 -5.59
N ALA A 90 -1.84 -20.67 -5.08
CA ALA A 90 -1.41 -19.46 -5.76
C ALA A 90 -0.24 -19.68 -6.74
N LEU A 91 0.28 -20.91 -6.88
CA LEU A 91 1.31 -21.23 -7.87
C LEU A 91 0.81 -21.16 -9.31
N GLU A 92 -0.49 -21.34 -9.51
CA GLU A 92 -1.12 -21.49 -10.82
C GLU A 92 -2.01 -20.29 -11.19
N VAL A 93 -1.74 -19.13 -10.63
CA VAL A 93 -2.53 -17.91 -10.92
C VAL A 93 -1.78 -16.93 -11.82
N SER A 94 -2.56 -16.15 -12.57
CA SER A 94 -2.07 -15.07 -13.42
C SER A 94 -2.72 -13.74 -13.00
N PRO A 95 -1.97 -12.64 -12.97
CA PRO A 95 -0.53 -12.55 -13.14
C PRO A 95 0.22 -13.34 -12.05
N ARG A 96 1.38 -13.92 -12.42
CA ARG A 96 2.20 -14.69 -11.47
C ARG A 96 2.48 -13.87 -10.22
N VAL A 97 2.38 -14.51 -9.05
CA VAL A 97 2.60 -13.86 -7.75
C VAL A 97 3.73 -14.54 -6.98
N GLY A 98 4.35 -13.78 -6.10
CA GLY A 98 5.47 -14.27 -5.29
C GLY A 98 5.96 -13.24 -4.31
N HIS A 99 7.15 -13.46 -3.78
CA HIS A 99 7.79 -12.65 -2.76
C HIS A 99 9.21 -12.31 -3.16
N LEU A 100 9.77 -11.26 -2.56
CA LEU A 100 11.19 -11.04 -2.56
C LEU A 100 11.79 -11.66 -1.29
N HIS A 101 12.80 -12.49 -1.48
CA HIS A 101 13.71 -12.90 -0.42
C HIS A 101 14.98 -12.06 -0.51
N TYR A 102 15.45 -11.52 0.60
CA TYR A 102 16.77 -10.91 0.63
C TYR A 102 17.58 -11.38 1.83
N TYR A 103 18.88 -11.47 1.61
CA TYR A 103 19.85 -11.97 2.57
C TYR A 103 20.94 -10.94 2.72
N LEU A 104 21.21 -10.53 3.95
CA LEU A 104 22.29 -9.61 4.26
C LEU A 104 23.55 -10.40 4.59
N ASP A 105 24.64 -10.06 3.91
CA ASP A 105 25.94 -10.69 4.06
C ASP A 105 25.88 -12.22 3.95
N ASP A 106 26.31 -12.94 4.96
CA ASP A 106 26.34 -14.40 4.97
C ASP A 106 25.18 -15.05 5.74
N GLN A 107 24.09 -14.31 5.94
CA GLN A 107 22.90 -14.87 6.56
C GLN A 107 22.35 -16.08 5.77
N SER A 108 22.05 -17.15 6.48
CA SER A 108 21.52 -18.39 5.88
C SER A 108 20.02 -18.39 5.70
N TRP A 109 19.31 -17.45 6.31
CA TRP A 109 17.84 -17.32 6.24
C TRP A 109 17.45 -16.02 5.57
N PRO A 110 16.39 -16.01 4.76
CA PRO A 110 15.92 -14.81 4.09
C PRO A 110 15.08 -13.92 5.00
N ILE A 111 15.15 -12.63 4.75
CA ILE A 111 14.07 -11.73 5.11
C ILE A 111 13.08 -11.76 3.95
N VAL A 112 11.81 -11.98 4.25
CA VAL A 112 10.75 -12.08 3.24
C VAL A 112 10.03 -10.74 3.12
N ASP A 113 10.08 -10.16 1.94
CA ASP A 113 9.27 -8.99 1.58
C ASP A 113 8.14 -9.40 0.64
N ALA A 114 6.93 -9.13 1.06
CA ALA A 114 5.71 -9.32 0.28
C ALA A 114 4.99 -7.99 0.01
N GLY A 115 5.64 -6.86 0.27
CA GLY A 115 5.11 -5.52 0.07
C GLY A 115 5.42 -4.92 -1.29
N GLY A 116 6.54 -5.32 -1.88
CA GLY A 116 7.00 -4.78 -3.15
C GLY A 116 7.58 -3.37 -3.04
N GLU A 117 8.02 -2.98 -1.84
CA GLU A 117 8.56 -1.64 -1.56
C GLU A 117 10.09 -1.65 -1.61
N THR A 118 10.70 -0.45 -1.59
CA THR A 118 12.15 -0.29 -1.48
C THR A 118 12.69 -1.02 -0.24
N VAL A 119 13.73 -1.84 -0.42
CA VAL A 119 14.43 -2.46 0.71
C VAL A 119 15.24 -1.40 1.44
N VAL A 120 14.99 -1.23 2.73
CA VAL A 120 15.69 -0.26 3.58
C VAL A 120 16.42 -0.99 4.69
N LEU A 121 17.74 -0.83 4.74
CA LEU A 121 18.58 -1.39 5.80
C LEU A 121 19.25 -0.24 6.56
N VAL A 122 19.24 -0.35 7.88
CA VAL A 122 19.86 0.64 8.80
C VAL A 122 20.64 -0.08 9.88
N GLY A 123 21.57 0.63 10.49
CA GLY A 123 22.33 0.10 11.63
C GLY A 123 23.42 -0.91 11.25
N LEU A 124 23.82 -0.95 9.98
CA LEU A 124 24.96 -1.76 9.56
C LEU A 124 26.26 -1.13 10.06
N ALA A 125 27.23 -1.97 10.38
CA ALA A 125 28.57 -1.53 10.76
C ALA A 125 29.26 -0.82 9.58
N PRO A 126 30.22 0.10 9.82
CA PRO A 126 31.08 0.58 8.75
C PRO A 126 31.87 -0.57 8.11
N GLY A 127 31.96 -0.56 6.79
CA GLY A 127 32.69 -1.57 6.05
C GLY A 127 31.92 -2.10 4.83
N PRO A 128 32.50 -3.09 4.15
CA PRO A 128 31.88 -3.73 2.99
C PRO A 128 30.74 -4.66 3.41
N HIS A 129 29.66 -4.61 2.67
CA HIS A 129 28.47 -5.45 2.82
C HIS A 129 27.98 -5.94 1.46
N LYS A 130 27.15 -6.97 1.47
CA LYS A 130 26.43 -7.45 0.30
C LYS A 130 25.00 -7.80 0.66
N VAL A 131 24.08 -7.57 -0.27
CA VAL A 131 22.71 -8.08 -0.20
C VAL A 131 22.46 -8.94 -1.41
N ARG A 132 22.00 -10.15 -1.19
CA ARG A 132 21.46 -11.01 -2.24
C ARG A 132 19.95 -10.92 -2.22
N LEU A 133 19.36 -10.53 -3.35
CA LEU A 133 17.92 -10.48 -3.57
C LEU A 133 17.55 -11.61 -4.53
N GLU A 134 16.46 -12.31 -4.26
CA GLU A 134 15.93 -13.34 -5.17
C GLU A 134 14.40 -13.38 -5.11
N LEU A 135 13.77 -13.61 -6.25
CA LEU A 135 12.34 -13.85 -6.28
C LEU A 135 12.05 -15.28 -5.83
N ALA A 136 11.01 -15.41 -5.04
CA ALA A 136 10.48 -16.69 -4.61
C ALA A 136 8.99 -16.81 -4.96
N ASP A 137 8.54 -18.03 -5.18
CA ASP A 137 7.14 -18.34 -5.41
C ASP A 137 6.32 -18.29 -4.09
N THR A 138 5.05 -18.56 -4.19
CA THR A 138 4.11 -18.48 -3.07
C THR A 138 4.30 -19.55 -1.97
N ILE A 139 5.19 -20.49 -2.18
CA ILE A 139 5.64 -21.49 -1.19
C ILE A 139 7.13 -21.35 -0.87
N HIS A 140 7.69 -20.16 -1.12
CA HIS A 140 9.07 -19.77 -0.80
C HIS A 140 10.17 -20.52 -1.56
N ARG A 141 9.88 -21.10 -2.71
CA ARG A 141 10.92 -21.68 -3.55
C ARG A 141 11.52 -20.59 -4.44
N PRO A 142 12.86 -20.48 -4.51
CA PRO A 142 13.54 -19.55 -5.39
C PRO A 142 13.14 -19.77 -6.86
N ILE A 143 12.88 -18.67 -7.56
CA ILE A 143 12.59 -18.71 -8.99
C ILE A 143 13.93 -18.68 -9.75
N PRO A 144 14.24 -19.71 -10.57
CA PRO A 144 15.51 -19.77 -11.28
C PRO A 144 15.78 -18.54 -12.15
N GLY A 145 17.01 -18.03 -12.11
CA GLY A 145 17.42 -16.87 -12.89
C GLY A 145 17.02 -15.51 -12.32
N CYS A 146 16.26 -15.48 -11.23
CA CYS A 146 15.73 -14.26 -10.60
C CYS A 146 16.49 -13.90 -9.32
N SER A 147 17.83 -13.94 -9.35
CA SER A 147 18.68 -13.55 -8.22
C SER A 147 19.68 -12.48 -8.63
N LYS A 148 19.92 -11.52 -7.72
CA LYS A 148 20.93 -10.45 -7.86
C LYS A 148 21.70 -10.29 -6.57
N VAL A 149 23.00 -10.01 -6.69
CA VAL A 149 23.86 -9.67 -5.56
C VAL A 149 24.37 -8.24 -5.75
N ILE A 150 24.16 -7.42 -4.73
CA ILE A 150 24.58 -6.02 -4.71
C ILE A 150 25.60 -5.86 -3.59
N GLY A 151 26.81 -5.45 -3.93
CA GLY A 151 27.85 -5.04 -2.97
C GLY A 151 27.81 -3.54 -2.74
N PHE A 152 28.06 -3.12 -1.50
CA PHE A 152 28.17 -1.71 -1.13
C PHE A 152 29.10 -1.56 0.10
N THR A 153 29.48 -0.31 0.41
CA THR A 153 30.31 -0.02 1.58
C THR A 153 29.62 1.06 2.42
N ILE A 154 29.44 0.80 3.71
CA ILE A 154 29.04 1.80 4.69
C ILE A 154 30.28 2.57 5.13
N PRO A 155 30.35 3.89 4.92
CA PRO A 155 31.50 4.68 5.35
C PRO A 155 31.59 4.76 6.87
N ALA A 156 32.82 4.87 7.38
CA ALA A 156 33.02 5.18 8.79
C ALA A 156 32.40 6.55 9.09
N GLN A 157 31.49 6.59 10.05
CA GLN A 157 30.88 7.86 10.50
C GLN A 157 31.96 8.68 11.23
N GLN A 158 32.24 9.89 10.74
CA GLN A 158 33.05 10.81 11.50
C GLN A 158 32.29 11.24 12.75
N GLN A 159 32.79 10.85 13.91
CA GLN A 159 32.27 11.37 15.18
C GLN A 159 32.50 12.87 15.18
N LYS A 160 31.44 13.67 15.25
CA LYS A 160 31.49 15.11 15.48
C LYS A 160 31.59 15.38 16.95
#